data_a7f5de38b7dcbeafa7e3f1a984c6e28d
#
_entry.id   a7f5de38b7dcbeafa7e3f1a984c6e28d
#
_cell.length_a   1.000
_cell.length_b   1.000
_cell.length_c   1.000
_cell.angle_alpha   90.00
_cell.angle_beta   90.00
_cell.angle_gamma   90.00
#
_symmetry.space_group_name_H-M   'P 1'
#
loop_
_entity.id
_entity.type
_entity.pdbx_description
1 polymer ?
#
loop_
_entity_poly.entity_id
_entity_poly.type
_entity_poly.pdbx_seq_one_letter_code
_entity_poly.pdbx_strand_id
1 'polypeptide(L)'
;DKKSFIDNIYEMNIGNLVAQQNEINILKLIYKSGMKASGIFKNDSAEFIPFDLEDEIIALNTSHALRIINSIKESEAHYAPLLVWIIGKIINNSTAAKQNSNPQSNLQKSGVWSNKISSYINFMKIHSMQKLMSLQKNIYELDLTSKGLNKRNFWDDIDNIIIKMT
;
A
#
# COMPACT_ATOMS: atom_id res chain seq x y z
N ASP A 1 13.84 -26.45 2.44
CA ASP A 1 12.67 -27.15 1.91
C ASP A 1 12.24 -26.43 0.62
N LYS A 2 12.13 -27.19 -0.51
CA LYS A 2 11.88 -26.59 -1.84
C LYS A 2 10.57 -25.79 -1.92
N LYS A 3 9.55 -26.20 -1.20
CA LYS A 3 8.25 -25.55 -1.22
C LYS A 3 8.32 -24.18 -0.54
N SER A 4 8.88 -24.11 0.64
CA SER A 4 9.08 -22.86 1.39
C SER A 4 9.90 -21.82 0.59
N PHE A 5 10.82 -22.29 -0.23
CA PHE A 5 11.66 -21.43 -1.05
C PHE A 5 10.91 -20.84 -2.27
N ILE A 6 10.05 -21.63 -2.91
CA ILE A 6 9.19 -21.16 -4.01
C ILE A 6 8.14 -20.18 -3.47
N ASP A 7 7.55 -20.49 -2.32
CA ASP A 7 6.58 -19.63 -1.67
C ASP A 7 7.21 -18.27 -1.31
N ASN A 8 8.45 -18.23 -0.81
CA ASN A 8 9.18 -17.00 -0.54
C ASN A 8 9.41 -16.15 -1.80
N ILE A 9 9.84 -16.76 -2.93
CA ILE A 9 10.03 -16.02 -4.19
C ILE A 9 8.70 -15.42 -4.67
N TYR A 10 7.62 -16.18 -4.54
CA TYR A 10 6.29 -15.71 -4.91
C TYR A 10 5.85 -14.53 -4.03
N GLU A 11 6.01 -14.65 -2.71
CA GLU A 11 5.64 -13.61 -1.74
C GLU A 11 6.47 -12.34 -1.88
N MET A 12 7.77 -12.47 -2.15
CA MET A 12 8.67 -11.31 -2.34
C MET A 12 8.37 -10.51 -3.61
N ASN A 13 7.80 -11.15 -4.64
CA ASN A 13 7.57 -10.54 -5.95
C ASN A 13 6.09 -10.59 -6.37
N ILE A 14 5.17 -10.49 -5.41
CA ILE A 14 3.72 -10.52 -5.71
C ILE A 14 3.35 -9.42 -6.71
N GLY A 15 2.68 -9.82 -7.80
CA GLY A 15 2.24 -8.92 -8.85
C GLY A 15 3.30 -8.54 -9.88
N ASN A 16 4.59 -8.85 -9.66
CA ASN A 16 5.66 -8.58 -10.62
C ASN A 16 6.20 -9.85 -11.27
N LEU A 17 5.54 -10.31 -12.35
CA LEU A 17 5.93 -11.52 -13.09
C LEU A 17 7.33 -11.44 -13.69
N VAL A 18 7.79 -10.24 -14.06
CA VAL A 18 9.14 -10.04 -14.62
C VAL A 18 10.18 -10.25 -13.54
N ALA A 19 9.96 -9.70 -12.34
CA ALA A 19 10.85 -9.92 -11.19
C ALA A 19 10.87 -11.41 -10.79
N GLN A 20 9.72 -12.07 -10.72
CA GLN A 20 9.64 -13.52 -10.45
C GLN A 20 10.44 -14.34 -11.48
N GLN A 21 10.30 -14.00 -12.78
CA GLN A 21 11.04 -14.68 -13.84
C GLN A 21 12.56 -14.45 -13.73
N ASN A 22 12.98 -13.23 -13.39
CA ASN A 22 14.38 -12.89 -13.20
C ASN A 22 14.98 -13.65 -12.01
N GLU A 23 14.29 -13.72 -10.88
CA GLU A 23 14.69 -14.50 -9.72
C GLU A 23 14.85 -15.99 -10.05
N ILE A 24 13.92 -16.56 -10.80
CA ILE A 24 14.02 -17.95 -11.28
C ILE A 24 15.23 -18.14 -12.19
N ASN A 25 15.54 -17.18 -13.06
CA ASN A 25 16.68 -17.25 -13.95
C ASN A 25 18.02 -17.15 -13.17
N ILE A 26 18.10 -16.26 -12.19
CA ILE A 26 19.26 -16.14 -11.28
C ILE A 26 19.46 -17.46 -10.52
N LEU A 27 18.39 -18.05 -9.99
CA LEU A 27 18.44 -19.35 -9.32
C LEU A 27 18.98 -20.48 -10.21
N LYS A 28 18.53 -20.52 -11.47
CA LYS A 28 19.04 -21.50 -12.44
C LYS A 28 20.55 -21.34 -12.68
N LEU A 29 21.04 -20.10 -12.71
CA LEU A 29 22.47 -19.82 -12.88
C LEU A 29 23.28 -20.26 -11.64
N ILE A 30 22.79 -19.94 -10.43
CA ILE A 30 23.40 -20.31 -9.16
C ILE A 30 23.44 -21.84 -9.00
N TYR A 31 22.34 -22.52 -9.31
CA TYR A 31 22.28 -23.97 -9.25
C TYR A 31 23.27 -24.63 -10.23
N LYS A 32 23.42 -24.08 -11.46
CA LYS A 32 24.43 -24.54 -12.41
C LYS A 32 25.85 -24.32 -11.92
N SER A 33 26.12 -23.27 -11.13
CA SER A 33 27.43 -22.98 -10.58
C SER A 33 27.80 -23.78 -9.32
N GLY A 34 26.87 -24.62 -8.80
CA GLY A 34 27.07 -25.40 -7.57
C GLY A 34 27.02 -24.58 -6.28
N MET A 35 26.69 -23.30 -6.34
CA MET A 35 26.55 -22.43 -5.16
C MET A 35 25.25 -22.70 -4.41
N LYS A 36 25.28 -22.58 -3.07
CA LYS A 36 24.07 -22.69 -2.25
C LYS A 36 23.25 -21.40 -2.34
N ALA A 37 21.99 -21.51 -2.71
CA ALA A 37 21.08 -20.36 -2.84
C ALA A 37 20.66 -19.74 -1.49
N SER A 38 20.97 -20.38 -0.35
CA SER A 38 20.58 -19.89 0.97
C SER A 38 21.28 -18.57 1.32
N GLY A 39 20.53 -17.49 1.41
CA GLY A 39 20.99 -16.16 1.82
C GLY A 39 21.15 -15.13 0.70
N ILE A 40 20.89 -15.51 -0.56
CA ILE A 40 21.06 -14.60 -1.71
C ILE A 40 19.85 -13.69 -1.91
N PHE A 41 18.65 -14.15 -1.52
CA PHE A 41 17.42 -13.40 -1.68
C PHE A 41 16.99 -12.77 -0.35
N LYS A 42 17.50 -11.59 -0.05
CA LYS A 42 17.07 -10.77 1.10
C LYS A 42 16.33 -9.51 0.71
N ASN A 43 16.35 -9.15 -0.57
CA ASN A 43 15.72 -7.92 -1.01
C ASN A 43 14.39 -8.22 -1.73
N ASP A 44 13.34 -7.56 -1.29
CA ASP A 44 12.07 -7.47 -2.01
C ASP A 44 12.34 -6.71 -3.32
N SER A 45 12.36 -7.40 -4.46
CA SER A 45 12.60 -6.77 -5.77
C SER A 45 11.31 -6.39 -6.49
N ALA A 46 10.16 -6.45 -5.81
CA ALA A 46 8.93 -5.91 -6.34
C ALA A 46 8.99 -4.38 -6.34
N GLU A 47 9.06 -3.77 -7.52
CA GLU A 47 8.83 -2.33 -7.68
C GLU A 47 7.34 -2.04 -7.48
N PHE A 48 6.98 -1.50 -6.33
CA PHE A 48 5.62 -1.05 -6.07
C PHE A 48 5.42 0.37 -6.59
N ILE A 49 4.36 0.55 -7.38
CA ILE A 49 3.95 1.88 -7.79
C ILE A 49 3.12 2.50 -6.65
N PRO A 50 3.36 3.77 -6.27
CA PRO A 50 2.61 4.42 -5.17
C PRO A 50 1.08 4.33 -5.32
N PHE A 51 0.58 4.27 -6.56
CA PHE A 51 -0.87 4.17 -6.83
C PHE A 51 -1.49 2.80 -6.49
N ASP A 52 -0.68 1.73 -6.39
CA ASP A 52 -1.16 0.41 -5.94
C ASP A 52 -1.58 0.45 -4.48
N LEU A 53 -1.05 1.41 -3.69
CA LEU A 53 -1.42 1.61 -2.30
C LEU A 53 -2.93 1.88 -2.12
N GLU A 54 -3.56 2.61 -3.06
CA GLU A 54 -5.02 2.85 -3.01
C GLU A 54 -5.79 1.53 -3.04
N ASP A 55 -5.43 0.63 -3.94
CA ASP A 55 -6.13 -0.65 -4.13
C ASP A 55 -5.97 -1.56 -2.91
N GLU A 56 -4.79 -1.64 -2.33
CA GLU A 56 -4.53 -2.45 -1.15
C GLU A 56 -5.24 -1.92 0.11
N ILE A 57 -5.30 -0.59 0.28
CA ILE A 57 -6.03 0.02 1.41
C ILE A 57 -7.53 -0.25 1.30
N ILE A 58 -8.15 0.01 0.14
CA ILE A 58 -9.60 -0.20 -0.01
C ILE A 58 -9.98 -1.68 -0.03
N ALA A 59 -9.03 -2.58 -0.33
CA ALA A 59 -9.18 -4.02 -0.19
C ALA A 59 -8.93 -4.52 1.25
N LEU A 60 -8.51 -3.64 2.18
CA LEU A 60 -8.17 -3.97 3.58
C LEU A 60 -6.98 -4.92 3.71
N ASN A 61 -6.05 -4.86 2.78
CA ASN A 61 -4.86 -5.69 2.77
C ASN A 61 -3.69 -4.99 3.47
N THR A 62 -3.69 -5.01 4.80
CA THR A 62 -2.70 -4.33 5.65
C THR A 62 -1.27 -4.72 5.29
N SER A 63 -1.02 -6.03 5.12
CA SER A 63 0.34 -6.54 4.89
C SER A 63 0.93 -6.02 3.57
N HIS A 64 0.15 -6.01 2.49
CA HIS A 64 0.59 -5.48 1.20
C HIS A 64 0.73 -3.95 1.23
N ALA A 65 -0.22 -3.23 1.85
CA ALA A 65 -0.12 -1.78 1.98
C ALA A 65 1.18 -1.37 2.71
N LEU A 66 1.53 -2.04 3.82
CA LEU A 66 2.78 -1.79 4.54
C LEU A 66 4.03 -2.17 3.72
N ARG A 67 3.98 -3.24 2.92
CA ARG A 67 5.09 -3.59 2.01
C ARG A 67 5.33 -2.52 0.96
N ILE A 68 4.27 -1.97 0.37
CA ILE A 68 4.37 -0.85 -0.59
C ILE A 68 5.03 0.36 0.08
N ILE A 69 4.61 0.73 1.28
CA ILE A 69 5.18 1.86 2.02
C ILE A 69 6.65 1.61 2.34
N ASN A 70 7.01 0.42 2.81
CA ASN A 70 8.42 0.10 3.11
C ASN A 70 9.30 0.09 1.85
N SER A 71 8.81 -0.43 0.74
CA SER A 71 9.54 -0.38 -0.53
C SER A 71 9.79 1.06 -0.98
N ILE A 72 8.78 1.93 -0.89
CA ILE A 72 8.92 3.35 -1.25
C ILE A 72 9.85 4.08 -0.28
N LYS A 73 9.79 3.77 1.02
CA LYS A 73 10.69 4.33 2.03
C LYS A 73 12.16 4.04 1.71
N GLU A 74 12.46 2.82 1.28
CA GLU A 74 13.83 2.37 1.00
C GLU A 74 14.38 2.88 -0.33
N SER A 75 13.52 2.96 -1.37
CA SER A 75 13.95 3.28 -2.74
C SER A 75 13.67 4.72 -3.13
N GLU A 76 12.52 5.27 -2.75
CA GLU A 76 11.97 6.50 -3.31
C GLU A 76 11.26 7.38 -2.26
N ALA A 77 11.93 7.67 -1.14
CA ALA A 77 11.39 8.46 -0.02
C ALA A 77 10.81 9.83 -0.43
N HIS A 78 11.17 10.36 -1.61
CA HIS A 78 10.63 11.62 -2.13
C HIS A 78 9.14 11.54 -2.51
N TYR A 79 8.56 10.34 -2.62
CA TYR A 79 7.12 10.16 -2.82
C TYR A 79 6.27 10.35 -1.55
N ALA A 80 6.86 10.67 -0.41
CA ALA A 80 6.10 10.89 0.83
C ALA A 80 4.87 11.81 0.66
N PRO A 81 4.94 12.99 -0.03
CA PRO A 81 3.75 13.81 -0.27
C PRO A 81 2.67 13.14 -1.13
N LEU A 82 3.08 12.30 -2.09
CA LEU A 82 2.13 11.54 -2.92
C LEU A 82 1.39 10.49 -2.10
N LEU A 83 2.07 9.80 -1.18
CA LEU A 83 1.44 8.84 -0.27
C LEU A 83 0.37 9.53 0.60
N VAL A 84 0.68 10.72 1.15
CA VAL A 84 -0.29 11.52 1.91
C VAL A 84 -1.51 11.85 1.07
N TRP A 85 -1.30 12.26 -0.20
CA TRP A 85 -2.39 12.58 -1.12
C TRP A 85 -3.27 11.36 -1.41
N ILE A 86 -2.67 10.18 -1.67
CA ILE A 86 -3.42 8.93 -1.94
C ILE A 86 -4.30 8.57 -0.74
N ILE A 87 -3.72 8.54 0.46
CA ILE A 87 -4.45 8.20 1.69
C ILE A 87 -5.53 9.24 1.97
N GLY A 88 -5.22 10.52 1.81
CA GLY A 88 -6.17 11.62 1.95
C GLY A 88 -7.36 11.52 0.99
N LYS A 89 -7.09 11.19 -0.28
CA LYS A 89 -8.13 10.93 -1.29
C LYS A 89 -9.08 9.82 -0.86
N ILE A 90 -8.55 8.69 -0.37
CA ILE A 90 -9.37 7.55 0.07
C ILE A 90 -10.32 7.99 1.19
N ILE A 91 -9.80 8.65 2.22
CA ILE A 91 -10.59 9.03 3.39
C ILE A 91 -11.59 10.14 3.06
N ASN A 92 -11.19 11.15 2.28
CA ASN A 92 -12.10 12.24 1.88
C ASN A 92 -13.24 11.72 1.02
N ASN A 93 -12.95 10.88 0.01
CA ASN A 93 -13.99 10.28 -0.82
C ASN A 93 -14.93 9.39 -0.01
N SER A 94 -14.38 8.57 0.90
CA SER A 94 -15.17 7.71 1.78
C SER A 94 -16.05 8.51 2.73
N THR A 95 -15.54 9.58 3.32
CA THR A 95 -16.30 10.44 4.23
C THR A 95 -17.45 11.15 3.49
N ALA A 96 -17.15 11.76 2.34
CA ALA A 96 -18.14 12.46 1.53
C ALA A 96 -19.24 11.51 1.01
N ALA A 97 -18.85 10.33 0.54
CA ALA A 97 -19.78 9.33 0.06
C ALA A 97 -20.68 8.78 1.18
N LYS A 98 -20.12 8.56 2.38
CA LYS A 98 -20.87 8.07 3.54
C LYS A 98 -21.91 9.06 4.06
N GLN A 99 -21.70 10.35 3.82
CA GLN A 99 -22.66 11.42 4.16
C GLN A 99 -23.76 11.60 3.12
N ASN A 100 -23.61 10.97 1.96
CA ASN A 100 -24.52 11.16 0.83
C ASN A 100 -25.60 10.06 0.80
N SER A 101 -26.82 10.42 0.38
CA SER A 101 -27.92 9.46 0.19
C SER A 101 -27.63 8.43 -0.92
N ASN A 102 -26.76 8.78 -1.89
CA ASN A 102 -26.31 7.89 -2.95
C ASN A 102 -24.76 7.84 -2.97
N PRO A 103 -24.14 6.99 -2.14
CA PRO A 103 -22.68 6.87 -2.05
C PRO A 103 -22.01 6.53 -3.38
N GLN A 104 -22.61 5.64 -4.17
CA GLN A 104 -22.06 5.21 -5.45
C GLN A 104 -21.95 6.38 -6.45
N SER A 105 -23.01 7.16 -6.60
CA SER A 105 -23.01 8.34 -7.46
C SER A 105 -22.01 9.40 -6.97
N ASN A 106 -21.88 9.56 -5.66
CA ASN A 106 -20.90 10.48 -5.07
C ASN A 106 -19.47 10.08 -5.40
N LEU A 107 -19.11 8.80 -5.24
CA LEU A 107 -17.79 8.26 -5.58
C LEU A 107 -17.46 8.44 -7.07
N GLN A 108 -18.43 8.20 -7.97
CA GLN A 108 -18.26 8.43 -9.41
C GLN A 108 -17.97 9.90 -9.72
N LYS A 109 -18.71 10.82 -9.12
CA LYS A 109 -18.51 12.26 -9.29
C LYS A 109 -17.17 12.75 -8.72
N SER A 110 -16.66 12.06 -7.70
CA SER A 110 -15.33 12.32 -7.11
C SER A 110 -14.18 11.72 -7.92
N GLY A 111 -14.46 11.12 -9.09
CA GLY A 111 -13.44 10.56 -9.97
C GLY A 111 -12.93 9.18 -9.54
N VAL A 112 -13.67 8.46 -8.70
CA VAL A 112 -13.36 7.06 -8.38
C VAL A 112 -13.75 6.18 -9.57
N TRP A 113 -12.84 5.37 -10.04
CA TRP A 113 -13.07 4.47 -11.18
C TRP A 113 -14.13 3.42 -10.86
N SER A 114 -14.92 3.05 -11.85
CA SER A 114 -16.08 2.17 -11.68
C SER A 114 -15.73 0.81 -11.07
N ASN A 115 -14.57 0.25 -11.43
CA ASN A 115 -14.07 -1.01 -10.89
C ASN A 115 -13.66 -0.94 -9.40
N LYS A 116 -13.37 0.26 -8.85
CA LYS A 116 -13.00 0.47 -7.45
C LYS A 116 -14.18 0.78 -6.53
N ILE A 117 -15.34 1.15 -7.08
CA ILE A 117 -16.49 1.62 -6.30
C ILE A 117 -16.97 0.57 -5.27
N SER A 118 -17.01 -0.70 -5.66
CA SER A 118 -17.43 -1.78 -4.75
C SER A 118 -16.50 -1.91 -3.55
N SER A 119 -15.19 -1.78 -3.76
CA SER A 119 -14.16 -1.81 -2.70
C SER A 119 -14.30 -0.61 -1.78
N TYR A 120 -14.51 0.60 -2.32
CA TYR A 120 -14.78 1.79 -1.51
C TYR A 120 -16.05 1.65 -0.65
N ILE A 121 -17.12 1.08 -1.20
CA ILE A 121 -18.37 0.84 -0.44
C ILE A 121 -18.11 -0.15 0.70
N ASN A 122 -17.36 -1.22 0.47
CA ASN A 122 -17.01 -2.18 1.52
C ASN A 122 -16.12 -1.54 2.58
N PHE A 123 -15.11 -0.78 2.19
CA PHE A 123 -14.27 -0.01 3.09
C PHE A 123 -15.09 0.94 3.98
N MET A 124 -16.05 1.66 3.40
CA MET A 124 -16.95 2.56 4.15
C MET A 124 -17.88 1.83 5.12
N LYS A 125 -18.30 0.58 4.84
CA LYS A 125 -19.20 -0.18 5.71
C LYS A 125 -18.54 -0.51 7.05
N ILE A 126 -17.25 -0.85 7.04
CA ILE A 126 -16.52 -1.24 8.26
C ILE A 126 -16.04 -0.05 9.10
N HIS A 127 -15.94 1.15 8.49
CA HIS A 127 -15.50 2.35 9.19
C HIS A 127 -16.69 3.21 9.63
N SER A 128 -16.80 3.50 10.94
CA SER A 128 -17.77 4.49 11.43
C SER A 128 -17.42 5.89 10.92
N MET A 129 -18.41 6.82 10.89
CA MET A 129 -18.16 8.21 10.54
C MET A 129 -17.11 8.85 11.48
N GLN A 130 -17.21 8.58 12.78
CA GLN A 130 -16.25 9.06 13.78
C GLN A 130 -14.83 8.57 13.49
N LYS A 131 -14.67 7.30 13.05
CA LYS A 131 -13.38 6.74 12.66
C LYS A 131 -12.81 7.46 11.43
N LEU A 132 -13.62 7.69 10.39
CA LEU A 132 -13.20 8.43 9.19
C LEU A 132 -12.77 9.86 9.53
N MET A 133 -13.51 10.58 10.37
CA MET A 133 -13.15 11.92 10.83
C MET A 133 -11.84 11.93 11.65
N SER A 134 -11.63 10.93 12.49
CA SER A 134 -10.37 10.77 13.23
C SER A 134 -9.18 10.51 12.28
N LEU A 135 -9.38 9.70 11.24
CA LEU A 135 -8.38 9.45 10.21
C LEU A 135 -8.06 10.72 9.41
N GLN A 136 -9.06 11.57 9.08
CA GLN A 136 -8.81 12.87 8.44
C GLN A 136 -7.86 13.74 9.26
N LYS A 137 -8.06 13.81 10.58
CA LYS A 137 -7.16 14.53 11.47
C LYS A 137 -5.74 13.95 11.43
N ASN A 138 -5.60 12.62 11.48
CA ASN A 138 -4.29 11.96 11.43
C ASN A 138 -3.57 12.25 10.10
N ILE A 139 -4.31 12.29 8.98
CA ILE A 139 -3.75 12.61 7.66
C ILE A 139 -3.30 14.07 7.60
N TYR A 140 -4.05 15.00 8.17
CA TYR A 140 -3.62 16.40 8.28
C TYR A 140 -2.29 16.51 9.04
N GLU A 141 -2.15 15.81 10.18
CA GLU A 141 -0.89 15.80 10.92
C GLU A 141 0.25 15.14 10.14
N LEU A 142 -0.04 14.06 9.39
CA LEU A 142 0.92 13.41 8.51
C LEU A 142 1.40 14.35 7.38
N ASP A 143 0.49 15.15 6.82
CA ASP A 143 0.83 16.18 5.82
C ASP A 143 1.78 17.24 6.40
N LEU A 144 1.53 17.71 7.62
CA LEU A 144 2.44 18.61 8.33
C LEU A 144 3.81 17.98 8.56
N THR A 145 3.85 16.69 8.90
CA THR A 145 5.10 15.94 9.08
C THR A 145 5.87 15.82 7.77
N SER A 146 5.17 15.50 6.66
CA SER A 146 5.80 15.38 5.34
C SER A 146 6.44 16.68 4.86
N LYS A 147 5.92 17.82 5.32
CA LYS A 147 6.40 19.17 5.03
C LYS A 147 7.46 19.67 6.03
N GLY A 148 7.84 18.85 7.01
CA GLY A 148 8.80 19.23 8.04
C GLY A 148 8.28 20.25 9.06
N LEU A 149 6.96 20.46 9.14
CA LEU A 149 6.31 21.42 10.03
C LEU A 149 6.09 20.88 11.45
N ASN A 150 6.33 19.61 11.67
CA ASN A 150 6.41 19.00 13.00
C ASN A 150 7.61 18.06 13.09
N LYS A 151 7.98 17.64 14.33
CA LYS A 151 9.17 16.81 14.60
C LYS A 151 8.86 15.31 14.68
N ARG A 152 7.75 14.85 14.11
CA ARG A 152 7.38 13.44 14.14
C ARG A 152 8.08 12.67 13.04
N ASN A 153 8.17 11.34 13.18
CA ASN A 153 8.68 10.46 12.13
C ASN A 153 7.55 10.15 11.14
N PHE A 154 7.69 10.61 9.92
CA PHE A 154 6.70 10.40 8.85
C PHE A 154 6.40 8.93 8.61
N TRP A 155 7.43 8.08 8.57
CA TRP A 155 7.26 6.67 8.24
C TRP A 155 6.57 5.87 9.34
N ASP A 156 6.85 6.18 10.60
CA ASP A 156 6.14 5.57 11.73
C ASP A 156 4.67 6.03 11.79
N ASP A 157 4.42 7.29 11.47
CA ASP A 157 3.08 7.85 11.44
C ASP A 157 2.22 7.26 10.32
N ILE A 158 2.76 7.10 9.10
CA ILE A 158 2.04 6.52 7.96
C ILE A 158 1.71 5.05 8.22
N ASP A 159 2.64 4.25 8.75
CA ASP A 159 2.41 2.85 9.12
C ASP A 159 1.26 2.73 10.12
N ASN A 160 1.27 3.57 11.16
CA ASN A 160 0.19 3.62 12.15
C ASN A 160 -1.18 4.01 11.54
N ILE A 161 -1.19 4.88 10.53
CA ILE A 161 -2.42 5.25 9.83
C ILE A 161 -2.93 4.07 9.01
N ILE A 162 -2.07 3.40 8.24
CA ILE A 162 -2.44 2.22 7.46
C ILE A 162 -3.04 1.13 8.34
N ILE A 163 -2.38 0.77 9.46
CA ILE A 163 -2.91 -0.22 10.41
C ILE A 163 -4.29 0.17 10.96
N LYS A 164 -4.56 1.46 11.12
CA LYS A 164 -5.88 1.94 11.55
C LYS A 164 -6.92 1.93 10.44
N MET A 165 -6.53 1.95 9.19
CA MET A 165 -7.41 1.98 8.02
C MET A 165 -7.81 0.57 7.58
N THR A 166 -6.95 -0.39 7.78
CA THR A 166 -7.11 -1.79 7.34
C THR A 166 -7.21 -2.72 8.54
#